data_089876c60bddd92ae45fd8820f57a106
#
_entry.id   089876c60bddd92ae45fd8820f57a106
#
_cell.length_a   1.000
_cell.length_b   1.000
_cell.length_c   1.000
_cell.angle_alpha   90.00
_cell.angle_beta   90.00
_cell.angle_gamma   90.00
#
_symmetry.space_group_name_H-M   'P 1'
#
loop_
_entity.id
_entity.type
_entity.pdbx_description
1 polymer ?
#
loop_
_entity_poly.entity_id
_entity_poly.type
_entity_poly.pdbx_seq_one_letter_code
_entity_poly.pdbx_strand_id
1 'polypeptide(L)'
;FNGSCRLFDFKPSVYSVPPELDIKSELGKIIRLRETPQWRIKSSAMLYELLLKCGEYMSETAAVATEARLRISPCMDYIEKHFAEVLELRSMAAATCVSEEHLCRMFRRSVGMRPFEYINSYRVQRAKELLALHPKKSIAETGKMCGFNGESYFSKVFKKYVGISPGEYRKKELHQ
;
A
#
# COMPACT_ATOMS: atom_id res chain seq x y z
N PHE A 1 11.83 -22.18 -18.76
CA PHE A 1 12.12 -21.78 -17.36
C PHE A 1 11.27 -20.58 -17.01
N ASN A 2 10.01 -20.83 -16.59
CA ASN A 2 9.14 -19.80 -16.00
C ASN A 2 9.31 -19.85 -14.48
N GLY A 3 10.40 -19.33 -13.99
CA GLY A 3 10.63 -19.10 -12.57
C GLY A 3 10.10 -17.73 -12.18
N SER A 4 8.80 -17.65 -11.90
CA SER A 4 8.20 -16.50 -11.23
C SER A 4 8.74 -16.48 -9.81
N CYS A 5 9.86 -15.79 -9.59
CA CYS A 5 10.43 -15.56 -8.26
C CYS A 5 9.53 -14.55 -7.52
N ARG A 6 8.44 -15.04 -6.91
CA ARG A 6 7.64 -14.29 -5.96
C ARG A 6 8.40 -14.22 -4.64
N LEU A 7 9.46 -13.39 -4.60
CA LEU A 7 10.26 -13.25 -3.39
C LEU A 7 9.51 -12.52 -2.27
N PHE A 8 8.49 -11.74 -2.60
CA PHE A 8 7.65 -11.04 -1.63
C PHE A 8 6.22 -10.95 -2.16
N ASP A 9 5.31 -11.70 -1.54
CA ASP A 9 3.87 -11.47 -1.69
C ASP A 9 3.50 -10.24 -0.83
N PHE A 10 3.86 -9.06 -1.30
CA PHE A 10 3.55 -7.79 -0.65
C PHE A 10 2.06 -7.49 -0.80
N LYS A 11 1.23 -8.12 0.03
CA LYS A 11 -0.06 -7.52 0.34
C LYS A 11 0.23 -6.19 1.03
N PRO A 12 -0.31 -5.06 0.55
CA PRO A 12 -0.08 -3.77 1.17
C PRO A 12 -0.58 -3.81 2.62
N SER A 13 0.35 -3.86 3.54
CA SER A 13 0.07 -3.97 4.97
C SER A 13 0.72 -2.79 5.65
N VAL A 14 -0.08 -2.01 6.37
CA VAL A 14 0.43 -0.94 7.21
C VAL A 14 0.78 -1.55 8.55
N TYR A 15 2.05 -1.51 8.91
CA TYR A 15 2.53 -1.89 10.22
C TYR A 15 2.75 -0.63 11.05
N SER A 16 2.30 -0.63 12.29
CA SER A 16 2.72 0.37 13.25
C SER A 16 4.16 0.07 13.65
N VAL A 17 5.03 1.03 13.44
CA VAL A 17 6.43 0.94 13.85
C VAL A 17 6.53 1.40 15.30
N PRO A 18 7.28 0.70 16.18
CA PRO A 18 7.46 1.12 17.54
C PRO A 18 8.19 2.47 17.60
N PRO A 19 7.91 3.30 18.61
CA PRO A 19 8.57 4.59 18.78
C PRO A 19 10.10 4.47 18.85
N GLU A 20 10.61 3.34 19.31
CA GLU A 20 12.04 3.05 19.46
C GLU A 20 12.74 2.84 18.11
N LEU A 21 12.00 2.44 17.08
CA LEU A 21 12.53 2.23 15.73
C LEU A 21 12.19 3.44 14.84
N ASP A 22 12.97 4.51 14.97
CA ASP A 22 12.83 5.70 14.10
C ASP A 22 13.37 5.41 12.69
N ILE A 23 12.54 4.72 11.88
CA ILE A 23 12.86 4.39 10.49
C ILE A 23 13.23 5.64 9.69
N LYS A 24 12.59 6.78 9.96
CA LYS A 24 12.86 8.02 9.24
C LYS A 24 14.28 8.52 9.49
N SER A 25 14.74 8.48 10.74
CA SER A 25 16.10 8.83 11.12
C SER A 25 17.10 7.86 10.49
N GLU A 26 16.84 6.54 10.57
CA GLU A 26 17.73 5.53 9.99
C GLU A 26 17.86 5.66 8.47
N LEU A 27 16.76 5.84 7.75
CA LEU A 27 16.79 6.12 6.31
C LEU A 27 17.51 7.44 6.00
N GLY A 28 17.35 8.46 6.84
CA GLY A 28 18.09 9.72 6.73
C GLY A 28 19.60 9.54 6.83
N LYS A 29 20.07 8.67 7.74
CA LYS A 29 21.51 8.31 7.85
C LYS A 29 22.01 7.62 6.57
N ILE A 30 21.24 6.65 6.04
CA ILE A 30 21.57 5.93 4.81
C ILE A 30 21.69 6.89 3.61
N ILE A 31 20.75 7.84 3.48
CA ILE A 31 20.77 8.82 2.39
C ILE A 31 22.02 9.72 2.46
N ARG A 32 22.42 10.16 3.65
CA ARG A 32 23.61 11.01 3.84
C ARG A 32 24.92 10.31 3.46
N LEU A 33 24.96 8.98 3.47
CA LEU A 33 26.14 8.23 3.03
C LEU A 33 26.46 8.39 1.54
N ARG A 34 25.53 8.90 0.72
CA ARG A 34 25.74 9.11 -0.72
C ARG A 34 26.96 9.96 -1.06
N GLU A 35 27.37 10.81 -0.15
CA GLU A 35 28.54 11.72 -0.30
C GLU A 35 29.87 11.07 0.11
N THR A 36 29.82 9.81 0.60
CA THR A 36 31.01 9.13 1.11
C THR A 36 31.58 8.11 0.13
N PRO A 37 32.91 7.88 0.09
CA PRO A 37 33.48 6.74 -0.63
C PRO A 37 32.87 5.43 -0.11
N GLN A 38 32.65 4.45 -0.99
CA GLN A 38 32.04 3.15 -0.66
C GLN A 38 30.58 3.23 -0.15
N TRP A 39 29.86 4.32 -0.44
CA TRP A 39 28.49 4.52 0.01
C TRP A 39 27.58 3.33 -0.32
N ARG A 40 27.79 2.67 -1.47
CA ARG A 40 26.97 1.51 -1.91
C ARG A 40 27.03 0.36 -0.92
N ILE A 41 28.24 0.01 -0.46
CA ILE A 41 28.45 -1.11 0.49
C ILE A 41 27.89 -0.73 1.86
N LYS A 42 28.20 0.48 2.33
CA LYS A 42 27.75 0.97 3.65
C LYS A 42 26.24 1.12 3.71
N SER A 43 25.62 1.70 2.68
CA SER A 43 24.17 1.85 2.63
C SER A 43 23.45 0.51 2.54
N SER A 44 23.99 -0.47 1.79
CA SER A 44 23.43 -1.81 1.72
C SER A 44 23.48 -2.53 3.06
N ALA A 45 24.61 -2.45 3.78
CA ALA A 45 24.75 -3.04 5.11
C ALA A 45 23.77 -2.42 6.12
N MET A 46 23.65 -1.09 6.15
CA MET A 46 22.72 -0.39 7.04
C MET A 46 21.26 -0.67 6.68
N LEU A 47 20.94 -0.77 5.40
CA LEU A 47 19.58 -1.14 4.96
C LEU A 47 19.25 -2.57 5.39
N TYR A 48 20.20 -3.49 5.25
CA TYR A 48 20.03 -4.88 5.68
C TYR A 48 19.81 -4.98 7.19
N GLU A 49 20.60 -4.26 7.98
CA GLU A 49 20.43 -4.17 9.45
C GLU A 49 19.06 -3.60 9.83
N LEU A 50 18.59 -2.55 9.15
CA LEU A 50 17.27 -1.98 9.35
C LEU A 50 16.16 -3.00 9.03
N LEU A 51 16.30 -3.76 7.93
CA LEU A 51 15.36 -4.81 7.57
C LEU A 51 15.31 -5.95 8.59
N LEU A 52 16.46 -6.34 9.16
CA LEU A 52 16.49 -7.34 10.23
C LEU A 52 15.78 -6.85 11.48
N LYS A 53 16.04 -5.62 11.93
CA LYS A 53 15.34 -5.00 13.07
C LYS A 53 13.82 -4.92 12.85
N CYS A 54 13.41 -4.55 11.64
CA CYS A 54 11.99 -4.59 11.27
C CYS A 54 11.43 -6.02 11.33
N GLY A 55 12.18 -7.02 10.87
CA GLY A 55 11.79 -8.43 10.88
C GLY A 55 11.63 -9.00 12.29
N GLU A 56 12.57 -8.73 13.18
CA GLU A 56 12.50 -9.12 14.60
C GLU A 56 11.27 -8.52 15.28
N TYR A 57 11.05 -7.22 15.11
CA TYR A 57 9.87 -6.56 15.65
C TYR A 57 8.56 -7.13 15.09
N MET A 58 8.53 -7.45 13.80
CA MET A 58 7.38 -8.07 13.16
C MET A 58 7.11 -9.47 13.69
N SER A 59 8.13 -10.23 14.11
CA SER A 59 7.96 -11.57 14.66
C SER A 59 7.40 -11.55 16.09
N GLU A 60 7.82 -10.61 16.92
CA GLU A 60 7.33 -10.47 18.30
C GLU A 60 5.87 -10.00 18.36
N THR A 61 5.50 -9.06 17.48
CA THR A 61 4.12 -8.56 17.39
C THR A 61 3.21 -9.42 16.51
N ALA A 62 3.78 -10.37 15.78
CA ALA A 62 3.09 -11.17 14.76
C ALA A 62 1.92 -11.99 15.32
N ALA A 63 2.01 -12.51 16.54
CA ALA A 63 0.95 -13.35 17.09
C ALA A 63 -0.36 -12.56 17.32
N VAL A 64 -0.29 -11.38 17.94
CA VAL A 64 -1.47 -10.54 18.20
C VAL A 64 -1.94 -9.84 16.92
N ALA A 65 -1.00 -9.37 16.08
CA ALA A 65 -1.32 -8.77 14.80
C ALA A 65 -1.90 -9.80 13.81
N THR A 66 -1.45 -11.06 13.86
CA THR A 66 -1.95 -12.14 13.00
C THR A 66 -3.40 -12.45 13.27
N GLU A 67 -3.83 -12.56 14.55
CA GLU A 67 -5.23 -12.82 14.88
C GLU A 67 -6.15 -11.66 14.44
N ALA A 68 -5.75 -10.43 14.71
CA ALA A 68 -6.50 -9.25 14.26
C ALA A 68 -6.58 -9.16 12.72
N ARG A 69 -5.52 -9.56 12.01
CA ARG A 69 -5.49 -9.62 10.54
C ARG A 69 -6.34 -10.75 9.99
N LEU A 70 -6.31 -11.94 10.60
CA LEU A 70 -7.17 -13.04 10.20
C LEU A 70 -8.65 -12.66 10.27
N ARG A 71 -9.04 -11.90 11.28
CA ARG A 71 -10.42 -11.41 11.42
C ARG A 71 -10.84 -10.42 10.34
N ILE A 72 -9.90 -9.64 9.78
CA ILE A 72 -10.19 -8.63 8.75
C ILE A 72 -9.91 -9.13 7.32
N SER A 73 -9.20 -10.26 7.18
CA SER A 73 -8.84 -10.85 5.88
C SER A 73 -10.04 -11.03 4.94
N PRO A 74 -11.21 -11.54 5.39
CA PRO A 74 -12.35 -11.68 4.49
C PRO A 74 -12.82 -10.34 3.89
N CYS A 75 -12.75 -9.25 4.66
CA CYS A 75 -13.06 -7.93 4.14
C CYS A 75 -12.00 -7.44 3.13
N MET A 76 -10.73 -7.70 3.39
CA MET A 76 -9.65 -7.33 2.46
C MET A 76 -9.79 -8.10 1.15
N ASP A 77 -10.05 -9.41 1.22
CA ASP A 77 -10.30 -10.25 0.05
C ASP A 77 -11.54 -9.79 -0.73
N TYR A 78 -12.58 -9.36 -0.04
CA TYR A 78 -13.77 -8.77 -0.65
C TYR A 78 -13.43 -7.47 -1.39
N ILE A 79 -12.66 -6.56 -0.77
CA ILE A 79 -12.21 -5.33 -1.41
C ILE A 79 -11.35 -5.63 -2.63
N GLU A 80 -10.42 -6.57 -2.55
CA GLU A 80 -9.54 -6.95 -3.67
C GLU A 80 -10.32 -7.51 -4.86
N LYS A 81 -11.39 -8.24 -4.62
CA LYS A 81 -12.26 -8.80 -5.68
C LYS A 81 -13.18 -7.76 -6.33
N HIS A 82 -13.63 -6.79 -5.53
CA HIS A 82 -14.68 -5.85 -5.93
C HIS A 82 -14.21 -4.39 -6.00
N PHE A 83 -12.89 -4.12 -5.97
CA PHE A 83 -12.35 -2.75 -5.88
C PHE A 83 -12.83 -1.82 -7.00
N ALA A 84 -13.12 -2.36 -8.18
CA ALA A 84 -13.58 -1.59 -9.33
C ALA A 84 -15.10 -1.25 -9.26
N GLU A 85 -15.84 -1.85 -8.35
CA GLU A 85 -17.26 -1.68 -8.16
C GLU A 85 -17.58 -0.62 -7.11
N VAL A 86 -18.87 -0.29 -6.95
CA VAL A 86 -19.35 0.55 -5.83
C VAL A 86 -19.29 -0.28 -4.56
N LEU A 87 -18.37 0.05 -3.66
CA LEU A 87 -18.22 -0.63 -2.39
C LEU A 87 -19.00 0.09 -1.29
N GLU A 88 -19.87 -0.63 -0.61
CA GLU A 88 -20.59 -0.16 0.55
C GLU A 88 -20.02 -0.73 1.84
N LEU A 89 -20.04 0.06 2.90
CA LEU A 89 -19.55 -0.39 4.22
C LEU A 89 -20.32 -1.61 4.72
N ARG A 90 -21.62 -1.65 4.44
CA ARG A 90 -22.50 -2.75 4.80
C ARG A 90 -22.07 -4.09 4.18
N SER A 91 -21.73 -4.08 2.90
CA SER A 91 -21.29 -5.29 2.19
C SER A 91 -19.94 -5.79 2.72
N MET A 92 -19.03 -4.88 3.04
CA MET A 92 -17.75 -5.21 3.67
C MET A 92 -17.93 -5.76 5.08
N ALA A 93 -18.84 -5.21 5.86
CA ALA A 93 -19.16 -5.68 7.21
C ALA A 93 -19.80 -7.08 7.17
N ALA A 94 -20.69 -7.32 6.21
CA ALA A 94 -21.29 -8.64 6.00
C ALA A 94 -20.24 -9.71 5.66
N ALA A 95 -19.21 -9.37 4.85
CA ALA A 95 -18.12 -10.31 4.51
C ALA A 95 -17.32 -10.78 5.75
N THR A 96 -17.33 -10.01 6.83
CA THR A 96 -16.65 -10.33 8.11
C THR A 96 -17.61 -10.71 9.23
N CYS A 97 -18.91 -10.79 8.93
CA CYS A 97 -19.97 -11.11 9.93
C CYS A 97 -19.95 -10.17 11.15
N VAL A 98 -19.66 -8.89 10.96
CA VAL A 98 -19.62 -7.87 12.03
C VAL A 98 -20.48 -6.66 11.68
N SER A 99 -20.75 -5.79 12.66
CA SER A 99 -21.38 -4.49 12.40
C SER A 99 -20.43 -3.53 11.68
N GLU A 100 -20.96 -2.54 10.96
CA GLU A 100 -20.18 -1.52 10.27
C GLU A 100 -19.23 -0.75 11.21
N GLU A 101 -19.72 -0.42 12.41
CA GLU A 101 -18.91 0.24 13.43
C GLU A 101 -17.75 -0.65 13.91
N HIS A 102 -18.03 -1.93 14.12
CA HIS A 102 -17.03 -2.90 14.56
C HIS A 102 -15.97 -3.09 13.45
N LEU A 103 -16.38 -3.19 12.19
CA LEU A 103 -15.48 -3.22 11.03
C LEU A 103 -14.57 -2.00 11.01
N CYS A 104 -15.09 -0.79 11.16
CA CYS A 104 -14.30 0.43 11.18
C CYS A 104 -13.25 0.43 12.29
N ARG A 105 -13.62 -0.04 13.50
CA ARG A 105 -12.67 -0.17 14.62
C ARG A 105 -11.59 -1.21 14.34
N MET A 106 -11.98 -2.38 13.83
CA MET A 106 -11.06 -3.44 13.44
C MET A 106 -10.07 -2.95 12.38
N PHE A 107 -10.56 -2.32 11.33
CA PHE A 107 -9.72 -1.77 10.26
C PHE A 107 -8.69 -0.78 10.81
N ARG A 108 -9.14 0.17 11.65
CA ARG A 108 -8.26 1.17 12.22
C ARG A 108 -7.18 0.55 13.13
N ARG A 109 -7.52 -0.51 13.88
CA ARG A 109 -6.56 -1.22 14.75
C ARG A 109 -5.57 -2.08 13.96
N SER A 110 -6.06 -2.77 12.91
CA SER A 110 -5.25 -3.76 12.17
C SER A 110 -4.47 -3.16 11.00
N VAL A 111 -4.97 -2.07 10.39
CA VAL A 111 -4.44 -1.48 9.16
C VAL A 111 -4.01 -0.02 9.37
N GLY A 112 -4.37 0.59 10.50
CA GLY A 112 -4.04 1.98 10.82
C GLY A 112 -4.87 3.03 10.08
N MET A 113 -5.82 2.62 9.22
CA MET A 113 -6.65 3.50 8.40
C MET A 113 -8.11 3.05 8.36
N ARG A 114 -9.00 3.92 7.84
CA ARG A 114 -10.41 3.57 7.65
C ARG A 114 -10.61 2.70 6.40
N PRO A 115 -11.68 1.89 6.31
CA PRO A 115 -11.95 1.03 5.15
C PRO A 115 -11.88 1.76 3.81
N PHE A 116 -12.54 2.92 3.68
CA PHE A 116 -12.53 3.70 2.43
C PHE A 116 -11.17 4.35 2.10
N GLU A 117 -10.34 4.63 3.10
CA GLU A 117 -8.96 5.07 2.86
C GLU A 117 -8.12 3.93 2.29
N TYR A 118 -8.31 2.72 2.81
CA TYR A 118 -7.68 1.51 2.28
C TYR A 118 -8.12 1.23 0.84
N ILE A 119 -9.43 1.29 0.56
CA ILE A 119 -9.98 1.12 -0.80
C ILE A 119 -9.33 2.12 -1.76
N ASN A 120 -9.26 3.39 -1.37
CA ASN A 120 -8.64 4.42 -2.21
C ASN A 120 -7.14 4.16 -2.43
N SER A 121 -6.40 3.74 -1.41
CA SER A 121 -4.98 3.39 -1.55
C SER A 121 -4.78 2.20 -2.48
N TYR A 122 -5.61 1.17 -2.36
CA TYR A 122 -5.60 0.00 -3.21
C TYR A 122 -5.91 0.36 -4.68
N ARG A 123 -6.99 1.13 -4.91
CA ARG A 123 -7.36 1.64 -6.24
C ARG A 123 -6.25 2.46 -6.89
N VAL A 124 -5.59 3.31 -6.13
CA VAL A 124 -4.45 4.11 -6.61
C VAL A 124 -3.28 3.21 -6.99
N GLN A 125 -2.99 2.17 -6.20
CA GLN A 125 -1.94 1.22 -6.54
C GLN A 125 -2.25 0.49 -7.86
N ARG A 126 -3.49 0.02 -8.05
CA ARG A 126 -3.93 -0.59 -9.31
C ARG A 126 -3.89 0.40 -10.48
N ALA A 127 -4.23 1.67 -10.22
CA ALA A 127 -4.14 2.73 -11.25
C ALA A 127 -2.69 2.99 -11.69
N LYS A 128 -1.71 2.95 -10.79
CA LYS A 128 -0.28 3.06 -11.15
C LYS A 128 0.13 1.96 -12.13
N GLU A 129 -0.25 0.72 -11.85
CA GLU A 129 0.03 -0.42 -12.73
C GLU A 129 -0.61 -0.25 -14.11
N LEU A 130 -1.89 0.17 -14.15
CA LEU A 130 -2.60 0.38 -15.42
C LEU A 130 -2.02 1.56 -16.23
N LEU A 131 -1.58 2.63 -15.57
CA LEU A 131 -0.95 3.78 -16.21
C LEU A 131 0.40 3.41 -16.85
N ALA A 132 1.15 2.51 -16.23
CA ALA A 132 2.41 2.00 -16.77
C ALA A 132 2.18 0.99 -17.92
N LEU A 133 1.26 0.04 -17.75
CA LEU A 133 1.02 -1.05 -18.70
C LEU A 133 0.20 -0.62 -19.92
N HIS A 134 -0.66 0.40 -19.79
CA HIS A 134 -1.59 0.83 -20.83
C HIS A 134 -1.47 2.34 -21.13
N PRO A 135 -0.35 2.81 -21.68
CA PRO A 135 -0.10 4.25 -21.89
C PRO A 135 -1.10 4.92 -22.85
N LYS A 136 -1.75 4.14 -23.72
CA LYS A 136 -2.74 4.64 -24.70
C LYS A 136 -4.12 4.91 -24.09
N LYS A 137 -4.44 4.38 -22.92
CA LYS A 137 -5.73 4.64 -22.25
C LYS A 137 -5.76 6.06 -21.69
N SER A 138 -6.92 6.71 -21.74
CA SER A 138 -7.11 8.02 -21.13
C SER A 138 -7.00 7.93 -19.58
N ILE A 139 -6.76 9.07 -18.93
CA ILE A 139 -6.75 9.14 -17.47
C ILE A 139 -8.14 8.81 -16.92
N ALA A 140 -9.20 9.30 -17.60
CA ALA A 140 -10.58 9.02 -17.23
C ALA A 140 -10.91 7.51 -17.28
N GLU A 141 -10.53 6.83 -18.36
CA GLU A 141 -10.72 5.37 -18.51
C GLU A 141 -9.97 4.60 -17.43
N THR A 142 -8.71 4.96 -17.15
CA THR A 142 -7.93 4.32 -16.10
C THR A 142 -8.61 4.49 -14.73
N GLY A 143 -9.07 5.71 -14.42
CA GLY A 143 -9.81 5.97 -13.19
C GLY A 143 -11.07 5.13 -13.07
N LYS A 144 -11.87 5.04 -14.15
CA LYS A 144 -13.10 4.23 -14.20
C LYS A 144 -12.80 2.74 -14.00
N MET A 145 -11.76 2.19 -14.63
CA MET A 145 -11.34 0.80 -14.45
C MET A 145 -10.91 0.49 -13.00
N CYS A 146 -10.46 1.51 -12.27
CA CYS A 146 -10.12 1.38 -10.85
C CYS A 146 -11.28 1.70 -9.91
N GLY A 147 -12.50 1.90 -10.41
CA GLY A 147 -13.70 2.13 -9.59
C GLY A 147 -13.86 3.58 -9.10
N PHE A 148 -13.19 4.55 -9.74
CA PHE A 148 -13.40 5.96 -9.44
C PHE A 148 -14.55 6.54 -10.26
N ASN A 149 -15.47 7.24 -9.59
CA ASN A 149 -16.56 7.98 -10.24
C ASN A 149 -16.08 9.39 -10.61
N GLY A 150 -15.55 9.53 -11.82
CA GLY A 150 -15.13 10.80 -12.39
C GLY A 150 -13.61 11.06 -12.31
N GLU A 151 -13.10 11.65 -13.40
CA GLU A 151 -11.67 11.92 -13.59
C GLU A 151 -11.11 12.91 -12.56
N SER A 152 -11.89 13.95 -12.24
CA SER A 152 -11.46 14.98 -11.29
C SER A 152 -11.25 14.41 -9.89
N TYR A 153 -12.18 13.55 -9.42
CA TYR A 153 -12.05 12.88 -8.14
C TYR A 153 -10.86 11.89 -8.15
N PHE A 154 -10.73 11.09 -9.21
CA PHE A 154 -9.59 10.20 -9.38
C PHE A 154 -8.27 10.96 -9.30
N SER A 155 -8.10 12.03 -10.08
CA SER A 155 -6.87 12.84 -10.12
C SER A 155 -6.52 13.43 -8.76
N LYS A 156 -7.52 13.92 -8.02
CA LYS A 156 -7.36 14.45 -6.66
C LYS A 156 -6.89 13.38 -5.67
N VAL A 157 -7.54 12.21 -5.69
CA VAL A 157 -7.18 11.10 -4.81
C VAL A 157 -5.79 10.56 -5.17
N PHE A 158 -5.52 10.35 -6.46
CA PHE A 158 -4.22 9.87 -6.93
C PHE A 158 -3.08 10.81 -6.49
N LYS A 159 -3.24 12.13 -6.69
CA LYS A 159 -2.25 13.14 -6.26
C LYS A 159 -2.05 13.12 -4.74
N LYS A 160 -3.12 12.91 -3.96
CA LYS A 160 -3.03 12.79 -2.50
C LYS A 160 -2.11 11.64 -2.07
N TYR A 161 -2.18 10.48 -2.73
CA TYR A 161 -1.41 9.28 -2.35
C TYR A 161 -0.03 9.19 -3.02
N VAL A 162 0.13 9.75 -4.22
CA VAL A 162 1.36 9.61 -5.03
C VAL A 162 2.21 10.90 -5.03
N GLY A 163 1.60 12.04 -4.68
CA GLY A 163 2.26 13.36 -4.67
C GLY A 163 2.19 14.11 -6.00
N ILE A 164 1.98 13.41 -7.12
CA ILE A 164 1.88 13.97 -8.48
C ILE A 164 0.59 13.52 -9.15
N SER A 165 0.17 14.21 -10.21
CA SER A 165 -1.03 13.85 -10.97
C SER A 165 -0.85 12.53 -11.74
N PRO A 166 -1.95 11.83 -12.11
CA PRO A 166 -1.88 10.61 -12.92
C PRO A 166 -1.19 10.82 -14.27
N GLY A 167 -1.40 11.99 -14.88
CA GLY A 167 -0.77 12.35 -16.15
C GLY A 167 0.74 12.56 -16.03
N GLU A 168 1.19 13.24 -14.97
CA GLU A 168 2.61 13.41 -14.66
C GLU A 168 3.26 12.07 -14.32
N TYR A 169 2.59 11.24 -13.55
CA TYR A 169 3.05 9.88 -13.20
C TYR A 169 3.29 9.05 -14.47
N ARG A 170 2.31 8.99 -15.38
CA ARG A 170 2.44 8.27 -16.66
C ARG A 170 3.60 8.75 -17.51
N LYS A 171 3.78 10.09 -17.64
CA LYS A 171 4.93 10.64 -18.37
C LYS A 171 6.26 10.20 -17.80
N LYS A 172 6.36 10.18 -16.46
CA LYS A 172 7.57 9.76 -15.76
C LYS A 172 7.91 8.28 -15.99
N GLU A 173 6.90 7.40 -15.95
CA GLU A 173 7.08 5.96 -16.20
C GLU A 173 7.46 5.64 -17.67
N LEU A 174 6.99 6.46 -18.64
CA LEU A 174 7.31 6.27 -20.06
C LEU A 174 8.73 6.77 -20.44
N HIS A 175 9.40 7.48 -19.56
CA HIS A 175 10.73 8.06 -19.79
C HIS A 175 11.83 7.38 -18.96
N GLN A 176 11.50 6.29 -18.25
CA GLN A 176 12.46 5.38 -17.60
C GLN A 176 12.72 4.15 -18.47
#